data_31c6513696ebe322be47a131847e922b
#
_entry.id   31c6513696ebe322be47a131847e922b
#
_cell.length_a   1.000
_cell.length_b   1.000
_cell.length_c   1.000
_cell.angle_alpha   90.00
_cell.angle_beta   90.00
_cell.angle_gamma   90.00
#
_symmetry.space_group_name_H-M   'P 1'
#
loop_
_entity.id
_entity.type
_entity.pdbx_description
1 polymer ?
#
loop_
_entity_poly.entity_id
_entity_poly.type
_entity_poly.pdbx_seq_one_letter_code
_entity_poly.pdbx_strand_id
1 'polypeptide(L)'
;AHDCNIGNNTVLSHHVALAGHVEINDNAILSAMVGVVQFRRIGSYSMIGGLCAVDMDVSPFTIASGIDGSRAYINGVNIIGMKRKGFSKEEINCASEKLKLFFNDTDTYQKRLQKLQLISSNKVNNIIKDFLLKETKNGICHPKSLL
;
A
#
# COMPACT_ATOMS: atom_id res chain seq x y z
N ALA A 1 6.15 -7.39 16.65
CA ALA A 1 5.63 -8.24 17.73
C ALA A 1 5.32 -9.64 17.18
N HIS A 2 4.52 -10.42 17.88
CA HIS A 2 4.21 -11.82 17.55
C HIS A 2 3.43 -11.96 16.24
N ASP A 3 3.57 -13.10 15.55
CA ASP A 3 2.81 -13.52 14.37
C ASP A 3 2.87 -12.55 13.17
N CYS A 4 3.91 -11.75 13.06
CA CYS A 4 4.14 -10.91 11.89
C CYS A 4 4.64 -11.75 10.71
N ASN A 5 4.12 -11.45 9.51
CA ASN A 5 4.59 -12.03 8.26
C ASN A 5 5.31 -10.97 7.45
N ILE A 6 6.58 -11.19 7.13
CA ILE A 6 7.43 -10.26 6.40
C ILE A 6 7.86 -10.91 5.09
N GLY A 7 7.46 -10.31 3.98
CA GLY A 7 7.77 -10.77 2.63
C GLY A 7 9.23 -10.54 2.22
N ASN A 8 9.53 -10.89 0.97
CA ASN A 8 10.89 -10.85 0.44
C ASN A 8 11.33 -9.44 0.06
N ASN A 9 12.64 -9.18 0.18
CA ASN A 9 13.27 -7.92 -0.24
C ASN A 9 12.64 -6.67 0.40
N THR A 10 12.06 -6.79 1.59
CA THR A 10 11.54 -5.68 2.37
C THR A 10 12.67 -4.91 3.03
N VAL A 11 12.45 -3.63 3.25
CA VAL A 11 13.36 -2.77 4.03
C VAL A 11 12.61 -2.22 5.22
N LEU A 12 13.02 -2.61 6.41
CA LEU A 12 12.59 -2.03 7.67
C LEU A 12 13.75 -1.21 8.23
N SER A 13 13.63 0.12 8.20
CA SER A 13 14.69 1.00 8.68
C SER A 13 14.75 1.01 10.23
N HIS A 14 15.63 1.79 10.81
CA HIS A 14 15.82 1.81 12.25
C HIS A 14 14.55 2.23 13.00
N HIS A 15 14.32 1.59 14.14
CA HIS A 15 13.17 1.85 15.03
C HIS A 15 11.79 1.65 14.39
N VAL A 16 11.66 0.82 13.34
CA VAL A 16 10.35 0.39 12.87
C VAL A 16 9.73 -0.55 13.90
N ALA A 17 8.51 -0.23 14.32
CA ALA A 17 7.75 -1.01 15.29
C ALA A 17 6.54 -1.67 14.63
N LEU A 18 6.48 -3.00 14.65
CA LEU A 18 5.33 -3.77 14.16
C LEU A 18 4.58 -4.36 15.35
N ALA A 19 3.29 -4.05 15.48
CA ALA A 19 2.42 -4.72 16.42
C ALA A 19 2.08 -6.14 15.95
N GLY A 20 1.28 -6.91 16.69
CA GLY A 20 0.98 -8.30 16.36
C GLY A 20 0.22 -8.48 15.03
N HIS A 21 0.49 -9.60 14.35
CA HIS A 21 -0.19 -10.02 13.12
C HIS A 21 -0.08 -9.03 11.94
N VAL A 22 0.98 -8.23 11.89
CA VAL A 22 1.23 -7.34 10.75
C VAL A 22 1.76 -8.13 9.56
N GLU A 23 1.23 -7.87 8.38
CA GLU A 23 1.70 -8.44 7.10
C GLU A 23 2.44 -7.36 6.30
N ILE A 24 3.72 -7.57 6.01
CA ILE A 24 4.50 -6.73 5.10
C ILE A 24 4.75 -7.51 3.81
N ASN A 25 4.19 -7.07 2.70
CA ASN A 25 4.35 -7.77 1.43
C ASN A 25 5.69 -7.43 0.76
N ASP A 26 6.03 -8.19 -0.28
CA ASP A 26 7.31 -8.14 -0.97
C ASP A 26 7.70 -6.74 -1.44
N ASN A 27 8.98 -6.41 -1.31
CA ASN A 27 9.57 -5.14 -1.76
C ASN A 27 8.99 -3.87 -1.12
N ALA A 28 8.25 -3.98 -0.02
CA ALA A 28 7.80 -2.83 0.74
C ALA A 28 8.96 -2.20 1.52
N ILE A 29 8.92 -0.87 1.67
CA ILE A 29 9.94 -0.09 2.39
C ILE A 29 9.25 0.69 3.50
N LEU A 30 9.66 0.47 4.74
CA LEU A 30 9.25 1.25 5.90
C LEU A 30 10.45 2.09 6.37
N SER A 31 10.30 3.40 6.31
CA SER A 31 11.34 4.35 6.74
C SER A 31 11.48 4.37 8.27
N ALA A 32 12.41 5.18 8.76
CA ALA A 32 12.72 5.24 10.18
C ALA A 32 11.51 5.61 11.07
N MET A 33 11.42 4.99 12.23
CA MET A 33 10.43 5.31 13.27
C MET A 33 8.97 5.17 12.80
N VAL A 34 8.68 4.27 11.87
CA VAL A 34 7.31 3.92 11.47
C VAL A 34 6.73 2.96 12.50
N GLY A 35 5.54 3.27 13.01
CA GLY A 35 4.74 2.37 13.82
C GLY A 35 3.60 1.78 13.02
N VAL A 36 3.45 0.45 13.03
CA VAL A 36 2.35 -0.25 12.35
C VAL A 36 1.44 -0.92 13.38
N VAL A 37 0.18 -0.52 13.38
CA VAL A 37 -0.84 -1.06 14.29
C VAL A 37 -1.13 -2.53 13.96
N GLN A 38 -1.60 -3.30 14.94
CA GLN A 38 -1.90 -4.73 14.79
C GLN A 38 -2.87 -5.04 13.63
N PHE A 39 -2.68 -6.20 13.01
CA PHE A 39 -3.51 -6.72 11.91
C PHE A 39 -3.50 -5.86 10.65
N ARG A 40 -2.51 -5.00 10.44
CA ARG A 40 -2.38 -4.19 9.21
C ARG A 40 -1.56 -4.90 8.16
N ARG A 41 -1.89 -4.58 6.91
CA ARG A 41 -1.20 -5.08 5.75
C ARG A 41 -0.54 -3.94 4.99
N ILE A 42 0.73 -4.13 4.65
CA ILE A 42 1.49 -3.20 3.81
C ILE A 42 1.70 -3.86 2.45
N GLY A 43 1.16 -3.26 1.41
CA GLY A 43 1.18 -3.82 0.06
C GLY A 43 2.57 -3.81 -0.59
N SER A 44 2.75 -4.70 -1.56
CA SER A 44 4.03 -4.84 -2.28
C SER A 44 4.44 -3.54 -2.97
N TYR A 45 5.73 -3.26 -2.98
CA TYR A 45 6.33 -2.07 -3.61
C TYR A 45 5.82 -0.74 -3.04
N SER A 46 5.15 -0.75 -1.90
CA SER A 46 4.79 0.49 -1.20
C SER A 46 5.97 1.07 -0.44
N MET A 47 5.91 2.36 -0.16
CA MET A 47 6.87 3.06 0.67
C MET A 47 6.15 3.82 1.78
N ILE A 48 6.55 3.59 3.02
CA ILE A 48 6.03 4.30 4.18
C ILE A 48 7.06 5.33 4.62
N GLY A 49 6.67 6.59 4.59
CA GLY A 49 7.51 7.70 5.07
C GLY A 49 7.78 7.59 6.57
N GLY A 50 8.90 8.14 7.00
CA GLY A 50 9.32 8.07 8.42
C GLY A 50 8.40 8.85 9.36
N LEU A 51 8.52 8.55 10.66
CA LEU A 51 7.82 9.26 11.73
C LEU A 51 6.29 9.26 11.57
N CYS A 52 5.68 8.15 11.13
CA CYS A 52 4.22 8.08 11.03
C CYS A 52 3.64 6.78 11.60
N ALA A 53 2.36 6.83 11.93
CA ALA A 53 1.58 5.69 12.38
C ALA A 53 0.72 5.13 11.24
N VAL A 54 0.85 3.84 10.96
CA VAL A 54 0.02 3.12 9.99
C VAL A 54 -1.06 2.37 10.73
N ASP A 55 -2.29 2.84 10.64
CA ASP A 55 -3.46 2.28 11.30
C ASP A 55 -4.53 1.73 10.35
N MET A 56 -4.26 1.77 9.05
CA MET A 56 -5.06 1.17 7.96
C MET A 56 -4.15 0.41 7.00
N ASP A 57 -4.72 -0.49 6.21
CA ASP A 57 -3.98 -1.24 5.20
C ASP A 57 -3.46 -0.29 4.10
N VAL A 58 -2.19 -0.39 3.75
CA VAL A 58 -1.59 0.45 2.71
C VAL A 58 -1.52 -0.31 1.40
N SER A 59 -2.15 0.25 0.36
CA SER A 59 -2.24 -0.33 -0.98
C SER A 59 -0.87 -0.54 -1.62
N PRO A 60 -0.69 -1.58 -2.46
CA PRO A 60 0.53 -1.76 -3.24
C PRO A 60 0.86 -0.55 -4.13
N PHE A 61 2.13 -0.39 -4.44
CA PHE A 61 2.65 0.65 -5.34
C PHE A 61 2.41 2.08 -4.89
N THR A 62 2.05 2.32 -3.62
CA THR A 62 1.77 3.67 -3.11
C THR A 62 2.87 4.18 -2.18
N ILE A 63 2.95 5.50 -2.06
CA ILE A 63 3.69 6.17 -0.98
C ILE A 63 2.67 6.61 0.06
N ALA A 64 2.87 6.22 1.30
CA ALA A 64 2.06 6.67 2.42
C ALA A 64 2.95 7.34 3.47
N SER A 65 2.52 8.45 4.02
CA SER A 65 3.19 9.13 5.12
C SER A 65 2.23 9.96 5.93
N GLY A 66 2.60 10.24 7.15
CA GLY A 66 1.97 11.22 8.02
C GLY A 66 2.84 12.47 8.17
N ILE A 67 2.34 13.49 8.86
CA ILE A 67 3.09 14.67 9.25
C ILE A 67 3.33 14.57 10.76
N ASP A 68 4.58 14.69 11.19
CA ASP A 68 5.00 14.80 12.60
C ASP A 68 4.38 13.72 13.52
N GLY A 69 4.47 12.45 13.13
CA GLY A 69 3.95 11.33 13.91
C GLY A 69 2.45 11.08 13.74
N SER A 70 1.79 11.79 12.82
CA SER A 70 0.38 11.59 12.55
C SER A 70 0.10 10.29 11.77
N ARG A 71 -1.19 9.97 11.61
CA ARG A 71 -1.66 8.85 10.79
C ARG A 71 -1.14 8.95 9.37
N ALA A 72 -0.74 7.81 8.82
CA ALA A 72 -0.37 7.72 7.41
C ALA A 72 -1.61 7.92 6.50
N TYR A 73 -1.41 8.61 5.42
CA TYR A 73 -2.34 8.71 4.28
C TYR A 73 -1.56 8.54 2.98
N ILE A 74 -2.24 8.14 1.92
CA ILE A 74 -1.58 7.97 0.61
C ILE A 74 -1.27 9.33 0.00
N ASN A 75 -0.01 9.53 -0.36
CA ASN A 75 0.48 10.75 -1.03
C ASN A 75 0.55 10.60 -2.55
N GLY A 76 0.58 9.38 -3.06
CA GLY A 76 0.67 9.10 -4.48
C GLY A 76 1.17 7.70 -4.81
N VAL A 77 1.42 7.47 -6.08
CA VAL A 77 1.99 6.23 -6.59
C VAL A 77 3.51 6.24 -6.45
N ASN A 78 4.11 5.14 -6.04
CA ASN A 78 5.54 4.99 -5.84
C ASN A 78 6.31 4.82 -7.17
N ILE A 79 6.21 5.81 -8.05
CA ILE A 79 6.81 5.79 -9.39
C ILE A 79 8.32 5.54 -9.33
N ILE A 80 9.02 6.23 -8.42
CA ILE A 80 10.48 6.10 -8.27
C ILE A 80 10.86 4.69 -7.80
N GLY A 81 10.15 4.18 -6.81
CA GLY A 81 10.36 2.81 -6.31
C GLY A 81 10.13 1.76 -7.40
N MET A 82 9.05 1.90 -8.16
CA MET A 82 8.76 1.01 -9.29
C MET A 82 9.86 1.05 -10.35
N LYS A 83 10.33 2.24 -10.76
CA LYS A 83 11.45 2.39 -11.71
C LYS A 83 12.71 1.68 -11.21
N ARG A 84 13.08 1.86 -9.95
CA ARG A 84 14.26 1.21 -9.34
C ARG A 84 14.15 -0.32 -9.31
N LYS A 85 12.94 -0.84 -9.29
CA LYS A 85 12.64 -2.29 -9.34
C LYS A 85 12.43 -2.82 -10.76
N GLY A 86 12.70 -2.02 -11.79
CA GLY A 86 12.70 -2.44 -13.19
C GLY A 86 11.32 -2.51 -13.84
N PHE A 87 10.30 -1.90 -13.27
CA PHE A 87 8.99 -1.80 -13.94
C PHE A 87 9.08 -0.90 -15.17
N SER A 88 8.44 -1.33 -16.26
CA SER A 88 8.34 -0.54 -17.49
C SER A 88 7.46 0.71 -17.29
N LYS A 89 7.55 1.64 -18.22
CA LYS A 89 6.69 2.83 -18.21
C LYS A 89 5.21 2.46 -18.30
N GLU A 90 4.90 1.45 -19.10
CA GLU A 90 3.53 0.93 -19.29
C GLU A 90 3.00 0.30 -17.99
N GLU A 91 3.82 -0.49 -17.28
CA GLU A 91 3.45 -1.07 -15.99
C GLU A 91 3.22 0.00 -14.91
N ILE A 92 4.05 1.05 -14.88
CA ILE A 92 3.90 2.18 -13.95
C ILE A 92 2.63 2.97 -14.25
N ASN A 93 2.36 3.23 -15.52
CA ASN A 93 1.11 3.88 -15.95
C ASN A 93 -0.11 3.03 -15.58
N CYS A 94 -0.04 1.73 -15.80
CA CYS A 94 -1.08 0.78 -15.42
C CYS A 94 -1.39 0.87 -13.91
N ALA A 95 -0.37 0.83 -13.05
CA ALA A 95 -0.55 0.98 -11.60
C ALA A 95 -1.22 2.32 -11.26
N SER A 96 -0.74 3.42 -11.85
CA SER A 96 -1.27 4.76 -11.62
C SER A 96 -2.74 4.87 -12.00
N GLU A 97 -3.11 4.36 -13.18
CA GLU A 97 -4.50 4.38 -13.65
C GLU A 97 -5.43 3.56 -12.74
N LYS A 98 -5.01 2.34 -12.36
CA LYS A 98 -5.86 1.46 -11.56
C LYS A 98 -6.06 1.98 -10.14
N LEU A 99 -5.01 2.52 -9.52
CA LEU A 99 -5.10 3.13 -8.20
C LEU A 99 -5.94 4.41 -8.24
N LYS A 100 -5.79 5.26 -9.26
CA LYS A 100 -6.65 6.44 -9.46
C LYS A 100 -8.11 6.05 -9.63
N LEU A 101 -8.41 5.08 -10.48
CA LEU A 101 -9.77 4.57 -10.66
C LEU A 101 -10.37 4.08 -9.35
N PHE A 102 -9.58 3.38 -8.52
CA PHE A 102 -10.06 2.86 -7.25
C PHE A 102 -10.28 3.96 -6.20
N PHE A 103 -9.31 4.88 -6.02
CA PHE A 103 -9.35 5.87 -4.94
C PHE A 103 -10.16 7.13 -5.28
N ASN A 104 -10.21 7.53 -6.53
CA ASN A 104 -10.94 8.73 -6.96
C ASN A 104 -12.41 8.43 -7.33
N ASP A 105 -12.82 7.16 -7.31
CA ASP A 105 -14.20 6.76 -7.59
C ASP A 105 -15.13 7.20 -6.44
N THR A 106 -16.24 7.81 -6.78
CA THR A 106 -17.28 8.25 -5.85
C THR A 106 -18.27 7.14 -5.48
N ASP A 107 -18.17 5.99 -6.11
CA ASP A 107 -19.00 4.83 -5.80
C ASP A 107 -18.70 4.24 -4.41
N THR A 108 -19.64 3.45 -3.93
CA THR A 108 -19.45 2.69 -2.68
C THR A 108 -18.23 1.77 -2.78
N TYR A 109 -17.62 1.46 -1.64
CA TYR A 109 -16.48 0.54 -1.57
C TYR A 109 -16.77 -0.80 -2.27
N GLN A 110 -17.96 -1.36 -2.08
CA GLN A 110 -18.36 -2.63 -2.71
C GLN A 110 -18.40 -2.53 -4.25
N LYS A 111 -18.96 -1.45 -4.78
CA LYS A 111 -18.97 -1.22 -6.24
C LYS A 111 -17.54 -1.03 -6.80
N ARG A 112 -16.67 -0.34 -6.08
CA ARG A 112 -15.25 -0.21 -6.47
C ARG A 112 -14.55 -1.56 -6.53
N LEU A 113 -14.79 -2.44 -5.55
CA LEU A 113 -14.28 -3.82 -5.57
C LEU A 113 -14.82 -4.62 -6.76
N GLN A 114 -16.12 -4.50 -7.09
CA GLN A 114 -16.71 -5.15 -8.26
C GLN A 114 -16.04 -4.69 -9.56
N LYS A 115 -15.82 -3.39 -9.74
CA LYS A 115 -15.08 -2.86 -10.89
C LYS A 115 -13.66 -3.41 -10.96
N LEU A 116 -12.97 -3.50 -9.83
CA LEU A 116 -11.63 -4.03 -9.73
C LEU A 116 -11.55 -5.51 -10.16
N GLN A 117 -12.56 -6.31 -9.86
CA GLN A 117 -12.63 -7.72 -10.30
C GLN A 117 -12.62 -7.85 -11.83
N LEU A 118 -13.17 -6.89 -12.55
CA LEU A 118 -13.32 -6.92 -14.01
C LEU A 118 -12.06 -6.49 -14.79
N ILE A 119 -11.04 -5.94 -14.13
CA ILE A 119 -9.80 -5.55 -14.82
C ILE A 119 -9.03 -6.78 -15.31
N SER A 120 -8.38 -6.63 -16.47
CA SER A 120 -7.59 -7.68 -17.11
C SER A 120 -6.46 -8.20 -16.21
N SER A 121 -6.05 -9.44 -16.42
CA SER A 121 -4.93 -10.05 -15.72
C SER A 121 -3.61 -9.58 -16.33
N ASN A 122 -2.75 -9.02 -15.50
CA ASN A 122 -1.33 -8.79 -15.76
C ASN A 122 -0.61 -8.68 -14.40
N LYS A 123 0.71 -8.62 -14.40
CA LYS A 123 1.53 -8.59 -13.17
C LYS A 123 1.06 -7.50 -12.19
N VAL A 124 0.89 -6.28 -12.65
CA VAL A 124 0.50 -5.12 -11.82
C VAL A 124 -0.93 -5.24 -11.32
N ASN A 125 -1.87 -5.52 -12.23
CA ASN A 125 -3.27 -5.69 -11.89
C ASN A 125 -3.49 -6.81 -10.88
N ASN A 126 -2.79 -7.93 -11.01
CA ASN A 126 -2.91 -9.05 -10.10
C ASN A 126 -2.43 -8.67 -8.69
N ILE A 127 -1.30 -7.98 -8.55
CA ILE A 127 -0.82 -7.49 -7.24
C ILE A 127 -1.84 -6.56 -6.59
N ILE A 128 -2.44 -5.64 -7.35
CA ILE A 128 -3.46 -4.72 -6.84
C ILE A 128 -4.73 -5.49 -6.43
N LYS A 129 -5.21 -6.41 -7.29
CA LYS A 129 -6.40 -7.22 -7.03
C LYS A 129 -6.23 -8.10 -5.80
N ASP A 130 -5.14 -8.85 -5.72
CA ASP A 130 -4.88 -9.79 -4.63
C ASP A 130 -4.84 -9.07 -3.26
N PHE A 131 -4.37 -7.84 -3.25
CA PHE A 131 -4.35 -7.03 -2.04
C PHE A 131 -5.70 -6.42 -1.70
N LEU A 132 -6.33 -5.71 -2.64
CA LEU A 132 -7.54 -4.93 -2.39
C LEU A 132 -8.82 -5.79 -2.27
N LEU A 133 -8.88 -6.95 -2.94
CA LEU A 133 -10.01 -7.87 -2.85
C LEU A 133 -9.96 -8.75 -1.58
N LYS A 134 -8.79 -8.88 -0.95
CA LYS A 134 -8.69 -9.55 0.35
C LYS A 134 -9.40 -8.72 1.41
N GLU A 135 -10.19 -9.35 2.24
CA GLU A 135 -10.91 -8.68 3.32
C GLU A 135 -9.95 -7.87 4.21
N THR A 136 -10.35 -6.65 4.56
CA THR A 136 -9.64 -5.79 5.49
C THR A 136 -10.42 -5.65 6.80
N LYS A 137 -9.74 -5.81 7.94
CA LYS A 137 -10.37 -5.65 9.26
C LYS A 137 -10.65 -4.20 9.63
N ASN A 138 -9.89 -3.24 9.07
CA ASN A 138 -9.91 -1.85 9.51
C ASN A 138 -9.83 -0.81 8.38
N GLY A 139 -10.14 -1.24 7.17
CA GLY A 139 -10.17 -0.36 6.00
C GLY A 139 -8.80 -0.14 5.35
N ILE A 140 -8.85 0.52 4.22
CA ILE A 140 -7.70 0.86 3.38
C ILE A 140 -7.32 2.33 3.64
N CYS A 141 -6.04 2.60 3.74
CA CYS A 141 -5.49 3.96 3.82
C CYS A 141 -5.89 4.75 2.57
N HIS A 142 -6.43 5.94 2.78
CA HIS A 142 -6.93 6.80 1.71
C HIS A 142 -5.97 7.97 1.43
N PRO A 143 -5.99 8.54 0.21
CA PRO A 143 -5.33 9.80 -0.09
C PRO A 143 -6.10 10.98 0.56
N LYS A 144 -5.36 12.05 0.91
CA LYS A 144 -5.98 13.30 1.37
C LYS A 144 -6.65 14.10 0.25
N SER A 145 -6.17 13.92 -0.98
CA SER A 145 -6.69 14.55 -2.20
C SER A 145 -6.76 13.51 -3.30
N LEU A 146 -7.34 13.86 -4.44
CA LEU A 146 -7.33 12.99 -5.62
C LEU A 146 -5.90 12.59 -5.99
N LEU A 147 -5.70 11.31 -6.36
CA LEU A 147 -4.43 10.77 -6.83
C LEU A 147 -4.05 11.27 -8.23
#